data_7c5fd07aa39f22c0954be9dea3341748
#
_entry.id   7c5fd07aa39f22c0954be9dea3341748
#
_cell.length_a   1.000
_cell.length_b   1.000
_cell.length_c   1.000
_cell.angle_alpha   90.00
_cell.angle_beta   90.00
_cell.angle_gamma   90.00
#
_symmetry.space_group_name_H-M   'P 1'
#
loop_
_entity.id
_entity.type
_entity.pdbx_description
1 polymer ?
#
loop_
_entity_poly.entity_id
_entity_poly.type
_entity_poly.pdbx_seq_one_letter_code
_entity_poly.pdbx_strand_id
1 'polypeptide(L)'
;SMSGVFVSFNSSDSTEVDLYRSMPENTSYSTWGFWSLTASDAASATDSVSASVNNGFWVGGETISFSDLPTSGSASMSGAALMDVAYRHDQSGSNYGVQRYQTAADVAATFNWGSSSWSGTIAVSNFDQDNPIVSNAGFTSFSFELDPSSNTFYGADSTDILDNAWQGGASVAGQFFGDSSPEQTGGTINVNLYKSGSADTSGANDFYVAEGIYLLCISGGC
;
A
#
# COMPACT_ATOMS: atom_id res chain seq x y z
N SER A 1 -3.78 28.56 -6.49
CA SER A 1 -3.96 27.68 -7.65
C SER A 1 -3.00 26.50 -7.49
N MET A 2 -3.52 25.30 -7.41
CA MET A 2 -2.72 24.08 -7.43
C MET A 2 -2.37 23.79 -8.89
N SER A 3 -1.11 23.80 -9.23
CA SER A 3 -0.63 23.21 -10.48
C SER A 3 -0.07 21.83 -10.16
N GLY A 4 -0.73 20.80 -10.66
CA GLY A 4 -0.22 19.44 -10.60
C GLY A 4 1.00 19.29 -11.51
N VAL A 5 2.11 18.87 -10.96
CA VAL A 5 3.28 18.48 -11.73
C VAL A 5 3.18 16.99 -11.97
N PHE A 6 2.93 16.59 -13.20
CA PHE A 6 3.14 15.21 -13.62
C PHE A 6 4.65 15.01 -13.77
N VAL A 7 5.22 14.18 -12.93
CA VAL A 7 6.62 13.81 -13.05
C VAL A 7 6.72 12.61 -13.99
N SER A 8 7.24 12.83 -15.19
CA SER A 8 7.68 11.71 -16.02
C SER A 8 9.03 11.23 -15.49
N PHE A 9 9.14 9.92 -15.27
CA PHE A 9 10.39 9.32 -14.82
C PHE A 9 11.49 9.41 -15.84
N ASN A 10 12.62 9.92 -15.38
CA ASN A 10 13.94 9.65 -15.96
C ASN A 10 14.80 9.15 -14.79
N SER A 11 14.57 7.93 -14.33
CA SER A 11 15.43 7.37 -13.30
C SER A 11 16.67 6.80 -13.95
N SER A 12 17.82 7.28 -13.54
CA SER A 12 19.11 6.67 -13.82
C SER A 12 19.47 5.56 -12.82
N ASP A 13 18.56 5.27 -11.87
CA ASP A 13 18.74 4.25 -10.85
C ASP A 13 17.89 3.03 -11.20
N SER A 14 18.56 1.91 -11.44
CA SER A 14 17.92 0.65 -11.86
C SER A 14 17.04 0.01 -10.77
N THR A 15 17.29 0.31 -9.50
CA THR A 15 16.55 -0.26 -8.37
C THR A 15 15.16 0.35 -8.22
N GLU A 16 15.00 1.65 -8.44
CA GLU A 16 13.68 2.30 -8.42
C GLU A 16 12.79 1.81 -9.57
N VAL A 17 13.37 1.61 -10.75
CA VAL A 17 12.63 1.15 -11.94
C VAL A 17 12.00 -0.23 -11.74
N ASP A 18 12.66 -1.13 -11.01
CA ASP A 18 12.15 -2.48 -10.81
C ASP A 18 10.97 -2.54 -9.84
N LEU A 19 10.93 -1.67 -8.82
CA LEU A 19 9.78 -1.55 -7.91
C LEU A 19 8.52 -1.08 -8.65
N TYR A 20 8.64 -0.06 -9.48
CA TYR A 20 7.48 0.45 -10.24
C TYR A 20 6.99 -0.53 -11.32
N ARG A 21 7.85 -1.37 -11.86
CA ARG A 21 7.47 -2.43 -12.83
C ARG A 21 6.62 -3.55 -12.22
N SER A 22 6.58 -3.67 -10.90
CA SER A 22 5.71 -4.65 -10.24
C SER A 22 4.23 -4.28 -10.35
N MET A 23 3.91 -2.99 -10.50
CA MET A 23 2.53 -2.53 -10.63
C MET A 23 2.05 -2.70 -12.08
N PRO A 24 0.78 -3.12 -12.27
CA PRO A 24 0.18 -3.19 -13.59
C PRO A 24 0.24 -1.85 -14.33
N GLU A 25 0.74 -1.85 -15.55
CA GLU A 25 0.80 -0.67 -16.41
C GLU A 25 -0.38 -0.65 -17.40
N ASN A 26 -0.89 0.55 -17.70
CA ASN A 26 -1.88 0.78 -18.78
C ASN A 26 -3.09 -0.14 -18.72
N THR A 27 -3.71 -0.26 -17.58
CA THR A 27 -4.95 -1.00 -17.44
C THR A 27 -6.09 -0.29 -18.15
N SER A 28 -7.13 -1.03 -18.60
CA SER A 28 -8.23 -0.47 -19.38
C SER A 28 -9.14 0.46 -18.58
N TYR A 29 -9.29 0.22 -17.27
CA TYR A 29 -10.28 0.89 -16.44
C TYR A 29 -9.72 1.62 -15.23
N SER A 30 -8.44 1.40 -14.90
CA SER A 30 -7.82 2.05 -13.75
C SER A 30 -6.41 2.51 -14.05
N THR A 31 -5.92 3.41 -13.25
CA THR A 31 -4.57 3.91 -13.31
C THR A 31 -4.08 4.24 -11.90
N TRP A 32 -2.80 4.31 -11.75
CA TRP A 32 -2.15 4.64 -10.48
C TRP A 32 -1.00 5.63 -10.73
N GLY A 33 -0.54 6.23 -9.68
CA GLY A 33 0.61 7.10 -9.74
C GLY A 33 1.06 7.52 -8.35
N PHE A 34 2.11 8.31 -8.34
CA PHE A 34 2.57 8.95 -7.12
C PHE A 34 2.78 10.45 -7.39
N TRP A 35 2.87 11.20 -6.31
CA TRP A 35 3.18 12.61 -6.33
C TRP A 35 4.18 12.94 -5.23
N SER A 36 5.02 13.92 -5.49
CA SER A 36 5.86 14.53 -4.48
C SER A 36 5.61 16.03 -4.48
N LEU A 37 5.67 16.64 -3.31
CA LEU A 37 5.53 18.08 -3.14
C LEU A 37 6.79 18.62 -2.46
N THR A 38 7.43 19.59 -3.09
CA THR A 38 8.46 20.39 -2.45
C THR A 38 7.92 21.82 -2.29
N ALA A 39 7.83 22.29 -1.07
CA ALA A 39 7.51 23.68 -0.77
C ALA A 39 8.79 24.39 -0.33
N SER A 40 9.13 25.48 -0.98
CA SER A 40 10.24 26.37 -0.57
C SER A 40 9.69 27.75 -0.30
N ASP A 41 10.09 28.34 0.82
CA ASP A 41 9.86 29.76 1.09
C ASP A 41 11.15 30.52 0.72
N ALA A 42 11.01 31.43 -0.23
CA ALA A 42 12.09 32.29 -0.70
C ALA A 42 12.08 33.68 -0.03
N ALA A 43 11.36 33.85 1.08
CA ALA A 43 11.11 35.14 1.69
C ALA A 43 12.38 35.84 2.26
N SER A 44 13.50 35.12 2.38
CA SER A 44 14.77 35.74 2.81
C SER A 44 15.97 34.92 2.31
N ALA A 45 17.00 35.60 1.88
CA ALA A 45 18.26 34.97 1.42
C ALA A 45 19.05 34.28 2.56
N THR A 46 18.60 34.40 3.80
CA THR A 46 19.26 33.85 4.99
C THR A 46 18.46 32.76 5.71
N ASP A 47 17.16 32.63 5.43
CA ASP A 47 16.28 31.65 6.07
C ASP A 47 15.41 30.94 5.01
N SER A 48 16.01 30.07 4.21
CA SER A 48 15.24 29.20 3.32
C SER A 48 14.77 27.97 4.09
N VAL A 49 13.49 27.88 4.35
CA VAL A 49 12.85 26.64 4.81
C VAL A 49 12.35 25.90 3.59
N SER A 50 12.88 24.72 3.34
CA SER A 50 12.29 23.80 2.38
C SER A 50 11.69 22.62 3.11
N ALA A 51 10.42 22.35 2.84
CA ALA A 51 9.75 21.12 3.26
C ALA A 51 9.44 20.30 2.02
N SER A 52 9.80 19.04 2.03
CA SER A 52 9.39 18.08 1.00
C SER A 52 8.51 17.02 1.62
N VAL A 53 7.37 16.77 0.98
CA VAL A 53 6.57 15.56 1.18
C VAL A 53 6.94 14.65 0.03
N ASN A 54 7.60 13.56 0.33
CA ASN A 54 7.98 12.60 -0.67
C ASN A 54 6.95 11.48 -0.66
N ASN A 55 6.41 11.20 -1.86
CA ASN A 55 5.63 10.03 -2.20
C ASN A 55 4.25 9.91 -1.56
N GLY A 56 3.29 10.64 -2.11
CA GLY A 56 1.88 10.28 -1.98
C GLY A 56 1.49 9.39 -3.16
N PHE A 57 0.93 8.21 -2.89
CA PHE A 57 0.38 7.33 -3.91
C PHE A 57 -1.09 7.61 -4.16
N TRP A 58 -1.55 7.30 -5.35
CA TRP A 58 -2.96 7.31 -5.69
C TRP A 58 -3.28 6.19 -6.68
N VAL A 59 -4.49 5.68 -6.58
CA VAL A 59 -5.10 4.78 -7.54
C VAL A 59 -6.50 5.28 -7.82
N GLY A 60 -6.94 5.19 -9.05
CA GLY A 60 -8.26 5.64 -9.45
C GLY A 60 -8.63 5.07 -10.80
N GLY A 61 -9.92 5.18 -11.16
CA GLY A 61 -10.40 4.62 -12.41
C GLY A 61 -11.90 4.81 -12.61
N GLU A 62 -12.41 4.15 -13.62
CA GLU A 62 -13.83 4.06 -13.90
C GLU A 62 -14.49 3.09 -12.92
N THR A 63 -15.21 3.64 -11.95
CA THR A 63 -15.82 2.86 -10.87
C THR A 63 -17.11 2.20 -11.35
N ILE A 64 -17.23 0.91 -11.12
CA ILE A 64 -18.45 0.17 -11.41
C ILE A 64 -19.56 0.48 -10.38
N SER A 65 -20.80 0.61 -10.84
CA SER A 65 -21.95 0.75 -9.93
C SER A 65 -22.19 -0.54 -9.16
N PHE A 66 -22.71 -0.43 -7.94
CA PHE A 66 -23.09 -1.63 -7.15
C PHE A 66 -24.11 -2.52 -7.88
N SER A 67 -25.02 -1.90 -8.63
CA SER A 67 -26.02 -2.62 -9.43
C SER A 67 -25.44 -3.46 -10.57
N ASP A 68 -24.21 -3.15 -10.99
CA ASP A 68 -23.52 -3.80 -12.10
C ASP A 68 -22.55 -4.90 -11.61
N LEU A 69 -22.40 -5.04 -10.29
CA LEU A 69 -21.68 -6.17 -9.72
C LEU A 69 -22.39 -7.50 -10.02
N PRO A 70 -21.65 -8.58 -10.24
CA PRO A 70 -22.24 -9.89 -10.48
C PRO A 70 -23.11 -10.35 -9.31
N THR A 71 -24.19 -11.04 -9.61
CA THR A 71 -25.13 -11.60 -8.61
C THR A 71 -24.84 -13.06 -8.29
N SER A 72 -23.84 -13.65 -8.92
CA SER A 72 -23.39 -15.03 -8.67
C SER A 72 -22.01 -15.28 -9.27
N GLY A 73 -21.35 -16.35 -8.82
CA GLY A 73 -20.04 -16.77 -9.30
C GLY A 73 -18.89 -16.20 -8.47
N SER A 74 -17.69 -16.30 -9.00
CA SER A 74 -16.48 -15.80 -8.35
C SER A 74 -15.52 -15.17 -9.36
N ALA A 75 -14.68 -14.26 -8.89
CA ALA A 75 -13.57 -13.70 -9.62
C ALA A 75 -12.27 -13.86 -8.83
N SER A 76 -11.20 -14.17 -9.52
CA SER A 76 -9.84 -14.13 -8.98
C SER A 76 -9.06 -13.03 -9.68
N MET A 77 -8.41 -12.20 -8.90
CA MET A 77 -7.61 -11.07 -9.38
C MET A 77 -6.20 -11.16 -8.78
N SER A 78 -5.23 -10.70 -9.53
CA SER A 78 -3.84 -10.65 -9.06
C SER A 78 -3.16 -9.38 -9.55
N GLY A 79 -2.11 -8.98 -8.85
CA GLY A 79 -1.32 -7.81 -9.16
C GLY A 79 -0.31 -7.54 -8.06
N ALA A 80 -0.04 -6.28 -7.80
CA ALA A 80 0.97 -5.88 -6.86
C ALA A 80 0.53 -4.71 -5.98
N ALA A 81 1.24 -4.52 -4.89
CA ALA A 81 1.21 -3.32 -4.07
C ALA A 81 2.56 -2.60 -4.13
N LEU A 82 2.51 -1.29 -3.99
CA LEU A 82 3.66 -0.42 -3.85
C LEU A 82 3.47 0.45 -2.62
N MET A 83 4.45 0.47 -1.72
CA MET A 83 4.34 1.12 -0.43
C MET A 83 5.60 1.91 -0.09
N ASP A 84 5.40 3.03 0.58
CA ASP A 84 6.45 3.76 1.29
C ASP A 84 6.58 3.21 2.71
N VAL A 85 7.80 2.92 3.09
CA VAL A 85 8.15 2.40 4.41
C VAL A 85 8.87 3.47 5.21
N ALA A 86 8.44 3.63 6.45
CA ALA A 86 9.19 4.33 7.47
C ALA A 86 9.38 3.39 8.66
N TYR A 87 10.61 3.12 9.02
CA TYR A 87 10.86 2.29 10.18
C TYR A 87 11.98 2.83 11.05
N ARG A 88 11.90 2.48 12.30
CA ARG A 88 12.91 2.75 13.32
C ARG A 88 13.15 1.45 14.08
N HIS A 89 14.42 1.08 14.17
CA HIS A 89 14.87 -0.06 14.94
C HIS A 89 16.06 0.32 15.80
N ASP A 90 16.07 -0.17 17.02
CA ASP A 90 17.18 0.00 17.94
C ASP A 90 18.45 -0.65 17.35
N GLN A 91 19.27 0.18 16.78
CA GLN A 91 20.65 -0.20 16.47
C GLN A 91 21.49 0.23 17.66
N SER A 92 22.04 -0.72 18.36
CA SER A 92 22.93 -0.55 19.50
C SER A 92 24.00 0.52 19.24
N GLY A 93 23.77 1.74 19.67
CA GLY A 93 24.65 2.90 19.51
C GLY A 93 23.92 4.11 18.94
N SER A 94 23.91 5.15 19.59
CA SER A 94 23.52 6.58 19.40
C SER A 94 22.93 7.11 18.07
N ASN A 95 22.55 6.31 17.11
CA ASN A 95 21.91 6.73 15.84
C ASN A 95 20.55 6.07 15.64
N TYR A 96 19.55 6.57 16.34
CA TYR A 96 18.14 6.19 16.17
C TYR A 96 17.49 6.96 15.02
N GLY A 97 17.99 6.76 13.79
CA GLY A 97 17.41 7.38 12.61
C GLY A 97 16.16 6.63 12.11
N VAL A 98 15.15 7.37 11.66
CA VAL A 98 14.07 6.79 10.87
C VAL A 98 14.63 6.50 9.47
N GLN A 99 14.54 5.25 9.06
CA GLN A 99 14.85 4.85 7.69
C GLN A 99 13.57 4.95 6.84
N ARG A 100 13.73 5.36 5.58
CA ARG A 100 12.65 5.47 4.62
C ARG A 100 13.06 4.85 3.30
N TYR A 101 12.20 4.03 2.74
CA TYR A 101 12.39 3.41 1.43
C TYR A 101 11.04 2.96 0.86
N GLN A 102 11.04 2.48 -0.37
CA GLN A 102 9.87 1.87 -0.99
C GLN A 102 10.01 0.37 -1.04
N THR A 103 8.90 -0.32 -0.94
CA THR A 103 8.81 -1.78 -1.09
C THR A 103 7.59 -2.15 -1.92
N ALA A 104 7.65 -3.35 -2.48
CA ALA A 104 6.54 -3.95 -3.21
C ALA A 104 6.11 -5.26 -2.57
N ALA A 105 4.91 -5.71 -2.93
CA ALA A 105 4.39 -7.02 -2.56
C ALA A 105 3.54 -7.59 -3.69
N ASP A 106 3.43 -8.92 -3.75
CA ASP A 106 2.46 -9.58 -4.59
C ASP A 106 1.11 -9.60 -3.87
N VAL A 107 0.05 -9.31 -4.61
CA VAL A 107 -1.31 -9.27 -4.06
C VAL A 107 -2.23 -10.12 -4.92
N ALA A 108 -3.02 -10.98 -4.27
CA ALA A 108 -4.03 -11.80 -4.92
C ALA A 108 -5.35 -11.68 -4.16
N ALA A 109 -6.45 -11.63 -4.89
CA ALA A 109 -7.79 -11.54 -4.31
C ALA A 109 -8.73 -12.57 -4.90
N THR A 110 -9.69 -13.00 -4.10
CA THR A 110 -10.83 -13.81 -4.54
C THR A 110 -12.10 -13.17 -4.04
N PHE A 111 -13.03 -12.95 -4.95
CA PHE A 111 -14.35 -12.39 -4.67
C PHE A 111 -15.42 -13.42 -5.01
N ASN A 112 -16.42 -13.56 -4.13
CA ASN A 112 -17.57 -14.44 -4.29
C ASN A 112 -18.83 -13.59 -4.35
N TRP A 113 -19.48 -13.60 -5.48
CA TRP A 113 -20.65 -12.78 -5.77
C TRP A 113 -21.93 -13.46 -5.33
N GLY A 114 -22.87 -12.72 -4.79
CA GLY A 114 -24.20 -13.16 -4.39
C GLY A 114 -25.28 -12.17 -4.79
N SER A 115 -26.54 -12.61 -4.78
CA SER A 115 -27.67 -11.80 -5.26
C SER A 115 -27.98 -10.56 -4.40
N SER A 116 -27.54 -10.53 -3.15
CA SER A 116 -27.80 -9.42 -2.23
C SER A 116 -26.53 -8.92 -1.53
N SER A 117 -25.45 -9.66 -1.64
CA SER A 117 -24.16 -9.34 -1.01
C SER A 117 -23.06 -10.11 -1.72
N TRP A 118 -21.84 -9.66 -1.56
CA TRP A 118 -20.65 -10.36 -1.98
C TRP A 118 -19.68 -10.50 -0.79
N SER A 119 -18.72 -11.36 -0.91
CA SER A 119 -17.63 -11.52 0.07
C SER A 119 -16.32 -11.72 -0.67
N GLY A 120 -15.21 -11.56 0.01
CA GLY A 120 -13.91 -11.76 -0.63
C GLY A 120 -12.79 -11.82 0.38
N THR A 121 -11.63 -12.20 -0.13
CA THR A 121 -10.36 -12.21 0.60
C THR A 121 -9.30 -11.52 -0.23
N ILE A 122 -8.37 -10.84 0.42
CA ILE A 122 -7.13 -10.36 -0.19
C ILE A 122 -5.97 -10.97 0.57
N ALA A 123 -5.05 -11.59 -0.17
CA ALA A 123 -3.80 -12.13 0.35
C ALA A 123 -2.63 -11.31 -0.20
N VAL A 124 -1.74 -10.93 0.69
CA VAL A 124 -0.48 -10.25 0.38
C VAL A 124 0.66 -11.22 0.67
N SER A 125 1.62 -11.30 -0.22
CA SER A 125 2.80 -12.15 -0.09
C SER A 125 4.05 -11.42 -0.59
N ASN A 126 5.20 -11.95 -0.19
CA ASN A 126 6.49 -11.36 -0.55
C ASN A 126 6.68 -9.91 -0.05
N PHE A 127 5.98 -9.55 1.02
CA PHE A 127 6.03 -8.21 1.58
C PHE A 127 7.37 -7.98 2.28
N ASP A 128 8.12 -7.00 1.80
CA ASP A 128 9.35 -6.43 2.39
C ASP A 128 10.30 -7.49 3.01
N GLN A 129 10.55 -8.57 2.28
CA GLN A 129 11.28 -9.75 2.76
C GLN A 129 12.71 -9.44 3.21
N ASP A 130 13.32 -8.40 2.68
CA ASP A 130 14.69 -8.02 2.98
C ASP A 130 14.81 -7.23 4.30
N ASN A 131 13.69 -6.76 4.84
CA ASN A 131 13.70 -6.05 6.11
C ASN A 131 13.72 -7.04 7.29
N PRO A 132 14.79 -7.07 8.10
CA PRO A 132 14.92 -8.04 9.20
C PRO A 132 13.85 -7.88 10.28
N ILE A 133 13.24 -6.71 10.42
CA ILE A 133 12.15 -6.49 11.39
C ILE A 133 10.92 -7.27 10.97
N VAL A 134 10.49 -7.06 9.74
CA VAL A 134 9.29 -7.66 9.19
C VAL A 134 9.46 -9.15 9.00
N SER A 135 10.60 -9.59 8.46
CA SER A 135 10.90 -11.01 8.28
C SER A 135 11.02 -11.77 9.60
N ASN A 136 11.63 -11.18 10.63
CA ASN A 136 11.73 -11.79 11.96
C ASN A 136 10.38 -11.81 12.70
N ALA A 137 9.48 -10.88 12.38
CA ALA A 137 8.12 -10.88 12.89
C ALA A 137 7.20 -11.88 12.16
N GLY A 138 7.67 -12.54 11.10
CA GLY A 138 6.87 -13.45 10.28
C GLY A 138 5.83 -12.73 9.39
N PHE A 139 6.00 -11.44 9.15
CA PHE A 139 5.02 -10.59 8.48
C PHE A 139 5.20 -10.46 6.96
N THR A 140 5.83 -11.43 6.32
CA THR A 140 6.04 -11.41 4.87
C THR A 140 4.84 -11.88 4.05
N SER A 141 3.81 -12.38 4.71
CA SER A 141 2.53 -12.78 4.09
C SER A 141 1.38 -12.61 5.08
N PHE A 142 0.26 -12.09 4.63
CA PHE A 142 -0.94 -11.89 5.43
C PHE A 142 -2.18 -11.90 4.55
N SER A 143 -3.36 -12.15 5.15
CA SER A 143 -4.63 -12.21 4.42
C SER A 143 -5.70 -11.44 5.16
N PHE A 144 -6.59 -10.79 4.40
CA PHE A 144 -7.73 -10.05 4.90
C PHE A 144 -9.03 -10.74 4.47
N GLU A 145 -9.95 -10.92 5.42
CA GLU A 145 -11.36 -11.11 5.12
C GLU A 145 -11.97 -9.73 4.85
N LEU A 146 -12.69 -9.61 3.73
CA LEU A 146 -13.22 -8.31 3.30
C LEU A 146 -14.61 -8.09 3.86
N ASP A 147 -14.86 -6.88 4.37
CA ASP A 147 -16.19 -6.40 4.76
C ASP A 147 -16.71 -5.46 3.64
N PRO A 148 -17.67 -5.93 2.81
CA PRO A 148 -18.14 -5.18 1.66
C PRO A 148 -19.10 -4.06 2.05
N SER A 149 -18.93 -2.92 1.37
CA SER A 149 -19.87 -1.80 1.44
C SER A 149 -20.10 -1.24 0.03
N SER A 150 -21.23 -1.57 -0.56
CA SER A 150 -21.54 -1.24 -1.96
C SER A 150 -20.51 -1.85 -2.92
N ASN A 151 -19.87 -1.02 -3.77
CA ASN A 151 -18.75 -1.40 -4.63
C ASN A 151 -17.38 -1.20 -3.98
N THR A 152 -17.36 -0.91 -2.68
CA THR A 152 -16.15 -0.73 -1.89
C THR A 152 -16.03 -1.82 -0.84
N PHE A 153 -14.84 -1.99 -0.30
CA PHE A 153 -14.56 -2.97 0.75
C PHE A 153 -13.45 -2.49 1.68
N TYR A 154 -13.42 -3.11 2.82
CA TYR A 154 -12.39 -2.93 3.82
C TYR A 154 -12.04 -4.28 4.43
N GLY A 155 -10.78 -4.48 4.73
CA GLY A 155 -10.28 -5.62 5.48
C GLY A 155 -9.23 -5.16 6.47
N ALA A 156 -9.16 -5.82 7.60
CA ALA A 156 -8.12 -5.56 8.59
C ALA A 156 -7.66 -6.87 9.22
N ASP A 157 -6.38 -6.95 9.49
CA ASP A 157 -5.79 -8.01 10.26
C ASP A 157 -5.05 -7.41 11.45
N SER A 158 -5.34 -7.90 12.63
CA SER A 158 -4.77 -7.39 13.87
C SER A 158 -4.20 -8.54 14.70
N THR A 159 -2.97 -8.40 15.14
CA THR A 159 -2.38 -9.08 16.30
C THR A 159 -1.88 -10.52 16.17
N ASP A 160 -2.44 -11.38 15.35
CA ASP A 160 -1.99 -12.78 15.24
C ASP A 160 -0.74 -12.97 14.37
N ILE A 161 -0.28 -11.89 13.74
CA ILE A 161 0.81 -11.88 12.76
C ILE A 161 2.18 -11.79 13.43
N LEU A 162 2.22 -11.39 14.70
CA LEU A 162 3.44 -10.96 15.34
C LEU A 162 3.82 -11.90 16.49
N ASP A 163 5.08 -12.23 16.56
CA ASP A 163 5.61 -12.78 17.81
C ASP A 163 5.40 -11.75 18.94
N ASN A 164 5.51 -12.21 20.19
CA ASN A 164 5.18 -11.43 21.39
C ASN A 164 5.93 -10.09 21.55
N ALA A 165 6.77 -9.69 20.60
CA ALA A 165 7.58 -8.49 20.68
C ALA A 165 6.99 -7.31 19.88
N TRP A 166 6.30 -7.59 18.77
CA TRP A 166 5.68 -6.57 17.93
C TRP A 166 4.16 -6.60 18.04
N GLN A 167 3.55 -5.44 18.00
CA GLN A 167 2.10 -5.25 18.07
C GLN A 167 1.66 -4.34 16.93
N GLY A 168 0.39 -4.43 16.57
CA GLY A 168 -0.19 -3.59 15.54
C GLY A 168 -1.03 -4.40 14.57
N GLY A 169 -1.09 -3.97 13.32
CA GLY A 169 -1.90 -4.64 12.33
C GLY A 169 -1.72 -4.05 10.94
N ALA A 170 -2.46 -4.61 10.03
CA ALA A 170 -2.54 -4.15 8.65
C ALA A 170 -4.01 -3.96 8.25
N SER A 171 -4.24 -3.12 7.27
CA SER A 171 -5.57 -2.92 6.70
C SER A 171 -5.49 -2.69 5.20
N VAL A 172 -6.56 -3.03 4.53
CA VAL A 172 -6.76 -2.82 3.10
C VAL A 172 -8.12 -2.20 2.88
N ALA A 173 -8.21 -1.23 1.96
CA ALA A 173 -9.47 -0.67 1.51
C ALA A 173 -9.43 -0.53 0.00
N GLY A 174 -10.56 -0.72 -0.67
CA GLY A 174 -10.59 -0.63 -2.12
C GLY A 174 -11.97 -0.57 -2.73
N GLN A 175 -11.96 -0.53 -4.06
CA GLN A 175 -13.16 -0.51 -4.89
C GLN A 175 -12.91 -1.22 -6.20
N PHE A 176 -14.01 -1.55 -6.91
CA PHE A 176 -13.96 -2.17 -8.21
C PHE A 176 -13.99 -1.14 -9.34
N PHE A 177 -13.25 -1.44 -10.40
CA PHE A 177 -13.20 -0.70 -11.64
C PHE A 177 -13.60 -1.60 -12.81
N GLY A 178 -14.27 -1.03 -13.79
CA GLY A 178 -14.77 -1.73 -14.98
C GLY A 178 -15.91 -0.98 -15.63
N ASP A 179 -16.34 -1.44 -16.78
CA ASP A 179 -17.50 -0.87 -17.50
C ASP A 179 -18.82 -1.55 -17.03
N SER A 180 -18.97 -2.84 -17.27
CA SER A 180 -20.19 -3.61 -16.99
C SER A 180 -19.95 -4.83 -16.08
N SER A 181 -18.70 -5.04 -15.69
CA SER A 181 -18.26 -6.10 -14.77
C SER A 181 -16.99 -5.67 -14.04
N PRO A 182 -16.73 -6.20 -12.83
CA PRO A 182 -15.52 -5.89 -12.08
C PRO A 182 -14.31 -6.59 -12.72
N GLU A 183 -13.54 -5.84 -13.51
CA GLU A 183 -12.35 -6.35 -14.19
C GLU A 183 -11.07 -6.07 -13.42
N GLN A 184 -11.11 -5.04 -12.59
CA GLN A 184 -9.99 -4.58 -11.79
C GLN A 184 -10.46 -4.16 -10.41
N THR A 185 -9.54 -4.17 -9.47
CA THR A 185 -9.74 -3.59 -8.15
C THR A 185 -8.45 -2.93 -7.67
N GLY A 186 -8.59 -1.86 -6.95
CA GLY A 186 -7.45 -1.14 -6.40
C GLY A 186 -7.86 -0.29 -5.21
N GLY A 187 -6.87 0.10 -4.44
CA GLY A 187 -7.10 0.86 -3.24
C GLY A 187 -5.83 1.08 -2.43
N THR A 188 -6.00 1.25 -1.15
CA THR A 188 -4.91 1.52 -0.21
C THR A 188 -4.60 0.29 0.64
N ILE A 189 -3.35 0.16 1.01
CA ILE A 189 -2.85 -0.82 1.97
C ILE A 189 -2.01 -0.09 3.01
N ASN A 190 -2.21 -0.44 4.29
CA ASN A 190 -1.49 0.16 5.40
C ASN A 190 -1.02 -0.93 6.36
N VAL A 191 0.19 -0.78 6.85
CA VAL A 191 0.79 -1.61 7.90
C VAL A 191 1.32 -0.70 8.99
N ASN A 192 0.98 -0.98 10.23
CA ASN A 192 1.45 -0.19 11.36
C ASN A 192 1.84 -1.15 12.51
N LEU A 193 3.13 -1.27 12.75
CA LEU A 193 3.70 -2.15 13.75
C LEU A 193 4.56 -1.34 14.72
N TYR A 194 4.51 -1.71 15.99
CA TYR A 194 5.36 -1.14 17.03
C TYR A 194 5.82 -2.23 18.00
N LYS A 195 6.98 -2.05 18.57
CA LYS A 195 7.53 -3.00 19.54
C LYS A 195 7.27 -2.51 20.95
N SER A 196 6.47 -3.27 21.69
CA SER A 196 6.14 -2.94 23.07
C SER A 196 7.37 -3.12 23.98
N GLY A 197 7.68 -2.12 24.79
CA GLY A 197 8.75 -2.18 25.78
C GLY A 197 10.16 -1.94 25.25
N SER A 198 10.33 -1.59 23.98
CA SER A 198 11.63 -1.24 23.37
C SER A 198 11.85 0.27 23.32
N ALA A 199 11.60 0.97 24.42
CA ALA A 199 11.95 2.39 24.47
C ALA A 199 13.47 2.54 24.51
N ASP A 200 14.01 3.33 23.59
CA ASP A 200 15.40 3.80 23.70
C ASP A 200 15.58 4.74 24.90
N THR A 201 16.80 5.19 25.14
CA THR A 201 17.10 6.15 26.20
C THR A 201 16.38 7.50 26.04
N SER A 202 15.79 7.78 24.88
CA SER A 202 14.95 8.96 24.63
C SER A 202 13.45 8.69 24.83
N GLY A 203 13.05 7.44 25.14
CA GLY A 203 11.66 7.04 25.33
C GLY A 203 10.91 6.73 24.03
N ALA A 204 11.59 6.68 22.89
CA ALA A 204 10.96 6.39 21.62
C ALA A 204 11.00 4.88 21.32
N ASN A 205 9.86 4.33 20.91
CA ASN A 205 9.69 2.93 20.59
C ASN A 205 10.14 2.61 19.15
N ASP A 206 10.56 1.36 18.93
CA ASP A 206 10.72 0.83 17.59
C ASP A 206 9.37 0.78 16.89
N PHE A 207 9.34 1.13 15.61
CA PHE A 207 8.15 1.08 14.79
C PHE A 207 8.47 0.69 13.36
N TYR A 208 7.46 0.18 12.69
CA TYR A 208 7.44 -0.07 11.25
C TYR A 208 6.09 0.39 10.71
N VAL A 209 6.10 1.31 9.76
CA VAL A 209 4.90 1.80 9.09
C VAL A 209 5.13 1.69 7.60
N ALA A 210 4.19 1.05 6.89
CA ALA A 210 4.14 1.04 5.44
C ALA A 210 2.77 1.51 4.97
N GLU A 211 2.75 2.45 4.05
CA GLU A 211 1.52 2.99 3.47
C GLU A 211 1.66 3.00 1.96
N GLY A 212 0.62 2.56 1.26
CA GLY A 212 0.69 2.50 -0.18
C GLY A 212 -0.62 2.15 -0.86
N ILE A 213 -0.48 1.75 -2.10
CA ILE A 213 -1.58 1.35 -2.98
C ILE A 213 -1.36 -0.06 -3.50
N TYR A 214 -2.45 -0.67 -3.94
CA TYR A 214 -2.43 -1.90 -4.74
C TYR A 214 -3.35 -1.76 -5.94
N LEU A 215 -3.07 -2.56 -6.97
CA LEU A 215 -3.90 -2.69 -8.16
C LEU A 215 -3.88 -4.14 -8.62
N LEU A 216 -5.06 -4.70 -8.83
CA LEU A 216 -5.28 -6.09 -9.23
C LEU A 216 -6.15 -6.15 -10.47
N CYS A 217 -5.88 -7.11 -11.33
CA CYS A 217 -6.69 -7.40 -12.50
C CYS A 217 -7.12 -8.86 -12.53
N ILE A 218 -8.21 -9.16 -13.20
CA ILE A 218 -8.52 -10.54 -13.59
C ILE A 218 -7.44 -11.09 -14.51
N SER A 219 -7.24 -12.39 -14.51
CA SER A 219 -6.22 -13.06 -15.32
C SER A 219 -6.29 -12.63 -16.79
N GLY A 220 -5.24 -11.98 -17.26
CA GLY A 220 -5.14 -11.45 -18.62
C GLY A 220 -5.76 -10.07 -18.85
N GLY A 221 -6.19 -9.37 -17.79
CA GLY A 221 -6.86 -8.06 -17.86
C GLY A 221 -5.97 -6.84 -17.55
N CYS A 222 -4.68 -7.06 -17.28
CA CYS A 222 -3.67 -5.99 -17.18
C CYS A 222 -2.60 -6.16 -18.25
#